data_996aedefd75e0b714116df1201a4df69
#
_entry.id   996aedefd75e0b714116df1201a4df69
#
_cell.length_a   1.000
_cell.length_b   1.000
_cell.length_c   1.000
_cell.angle_alpha   90.00
_cell.angle_beta   90.00
_cell.angle_gamma   90.00
#
_symmetry.space_group_name_H-M   'P 1'
#
loop_
_entity.id
_entity.type
_entity.pdbx_description
1 polymer ?
#
loop_
_entity_poly.entity_id
_entity_poly.type
_entity_poly.pdbx_seq_one_letter_code
_entity_poly.pdbx_strand_id
1 'polypeptide(L)'
;MTFENTLEFAKKLDSQDQLHKYQDEFIFPQVNGKKVIYFTGNSLGLQPKRTKAYVDEVMNDWANLAVEGHFYSEKPWWDYHERFANPLSKIVGALPSEVTVMNTLTVNLHLLMVSFYRPTKTRYKIICEEKAFPSDQYMFQSQVHFHGYESEDAIVEIKRREGEHNIRLEDVLAKIEEVGDELALVLIGGVNYYTGQVFDMKTITAAGHKAGAYVGWDLAHAAGNIKLDLHDWNVDFAAWCSYKYMNSGPGNASGCFIHEKHHNNSELPRFAGWWGHNKERRFKMEQTFDPIHGADGWQISNLPVLSLAPYLASVEMFDEIGMDALIQKRDAITSYLEFILHEIDKEVDSTFEIITPSNLSERASQLSVLLHGEGRSLFDYLMKNGVITDWREPNVIRLAPVPLYCSFEDMYHFGQILKSGILK
;
A
#
# COMPACT_ATOMS: atom_id res chain seq x y z
N MET A 1 17.75 -18.08 -14.19
CA MET A 1 17.21 -19.45 -13.98
C MET A 1 16.25 -19.71 -15.13
N THR A 2 16.30 -20.90 -15.75
CA THR A 2 15.31 -21.26 -16.80
C THR A 2 14.11 -21.87 -16.08
N PHE A 3 12.94 -21.30 -16.26
CA PHE A 3 11.69 -21.82 -15.68
C PHE A 3 11.14 -22.99 -16.53
N GLU A 4 10.38 -23.87 -15.87
CA GLU A 4 9.66 -24.99 -16.49
C GLU A 4 8.20 -24.97 -16.03
N ASN A 5 7.26 -25.17 -16.95
CA ASN A 5 5.82 -25.26 -16.65
C ASN A 5 5.45 -26.69 -16.24
N THR A 6 6.04 -27.16 -15.12
CA THR A 6 5.78 -28.51 -14.56
C THR A 6 5.55 -28.43 -13.05
N LEU A 7 4.74 -29.35 -12.52
CA LEU A 7 4.47 -29.41 -11.09
C LEU A 7 5.74 -29.72 -10.28
N GLU A 8 6.61 -30.59 -10.82
CA GLU A 8 7.88 -30.96 -10.21
C GLU A 8 8.80 -29.76 -10.04
N PHE A 9 8.82 -28.88 -11.06
CA PHE A 9 9.62 -27.66 -10.99
C PHE A 9 9.06 -26.68 -9.96
N ALA A 10 7.74 -26.48 -9.92
CA ALA A 10 7.09 -25.63 -8.91
C ALA A 10 7.38 -26.13 -7.49
N LYS A 11 7.24 -27.43 -7.22
CA LYS A 11 7.60 -28.05 -5.94
C LYS A 11 9.07 -27.90 -5.57
N LYS A 12 9.96 -27.98 -6.54
CA LYS A 12 11.38 -27.74 -6.33
C LYS A 12 11.64 -26.30 -5.88
N LEU A 13 10.97 -25.31 -6.48
CA LEU A 13 11.07 -23.90 -6.09
C LEU A 13 10.54 -23.70 -4.67
N ASP A 14 9.38 -24.27 -4.33
CA ASP A 14 8.81 -24.20 -2.99
C ASP A 14 9.72 -24.84 -1.93
N SER A 15 10.40 -25.95 -2.25
CA SER A 15 11.35 -26.60 -1.34
C SER A 15 12.61 -25.77 -1.07
N GLN A 16 12.94 -24.81 -1.93
CA GLN A 16 14.07 -23.88 -1.82
C GLN A 16 13.67 -22.53 -1.22
N ASP A 17 12.38 -22.27 -1.10
CA ASP A 17 11.83 -21.01 -0.59
C ASP A 17 11.87 -20.98 0.94
N GLN A 18 12.71 -20.10 1.50
CA GLN A 18 12.83 -19.92 2.95
C GLN A 18 11.54 -19.37 3.60
N LEU A 19 10.69 -18.70 2.81
CA LEU A 19 9.42 -18.12 3.27
C LEU A 19 8.24 -19.08 3.10
N HIS A 20 8.41 -20.24 2.49
CA HIS A 20 7.33 -21.21 2.27
C HIS A 20 6.59 -21.58 3.56
N LYS A 21 7.32 -21.74 4.67
CA LYS A 21 6.76 -22.05 6.00
C LYS A 21 5.74 -21.03 6.52
N TYR A 22 5.83 -19.76 6.10
CA TYR A 22 4.90 -18.72 6.54
C TYR A 22 3.51 -18.86 5.93
N GLN A 23 3.34 -19.64 4.88
CA GLN A 23 2.01 -19.96 4.36
C GLN A 23 1.12 -20.61 5.43
N ASP A 24 1.71 -21.42 6.31
CA ASP A 24 0.99 -22.07 7.43
C ASP A 24 0.61 -21.09 8.54
N GLU A 25 1.12 -19.87 8.54
CA GLU A 25 0.74 -18.82 9.50
C GLU A 25 -0.56 -18.10 9.11
N PHE A 26 -1.17 -18.40 7.95
CA PHE A 26 -2.38 -17.76 7.47
C PHE A 26 -3.59 -18.68 7.44
N ILE A 27 -4.78 -18.05 7.53
CA ILE A 27 -6.07 -18.72 7.39
C ILE A 27 -6.56 -18.49 5.96
N PHE A 28 -6.77 -19.57 5.23
CA PHE A 28 -7.25 -19.53 3.85
C PHE A 28 -8.75 -19.78 3.76
N PRO A 29 -9.48 -19.00 2.93
CA PRO A 29 -10.81 -19.37 2.49
C PRO A 29 -10.79 -20.73 1.78
N GLN A 30 -11.95 -21.36 1.72
CA GLN A 30 -12.12 -22.63 1.02
C GLN A 30 -13.26 -22.54 0.00
N VAL A 31 -13.05 -23.16 -1.15
CA VAL A 31 -14.07 -23.37 -2.19
C VAL A 31 -14.19 -24.87 -2.41
N ASN A 32 -15.40 -25.41 -2.29
CA ASN A 32 -15.66 -26.85 -2.40
C ASN A 32 -14.79 -27.73 -1.47
N GLY A 33 -14.50 -27.23 -0.25
CA GLY A 33 -13.70 -27.92 0.75
C GLY A 33 -12.19 -27.94 0.46
N LYS A 34 -11.71 -27.19 -0.54
CA LYS A 34 -10.29 -27.05 -0.88
C LYS A 34 -9.80 -25.63 -0.61
N LYS A 35 -8.55 -25.52 -0.15
CA LYS A 35 -7.85 -24.25 -0.01
C LYS A 35 -7.85 -23.52 -1.36
N VAL A 36 -8.12 -22.21 -1.34
CA VAL A 36 -8.10 -21.37 -2.54
C VAL A 36 -6.67 -20.93 -2.89
N ILE A 37 -6.45 -20.62 -4.16
CA ILE A 37 -5.31 -19.80 -4.62
C ILE A 37 -5.75 -18.32 -4.46
N TYR A 38 -5.05 -17.55 -3.64
CA TYR A 38 -5.48 -16.21 -3.23
C TYR A 38 -4.57 -15.12 -3.80
N PHE A 39 -5.07 -14.37 -4.79
CA PHE A 39 -4.35 -13.33 -5.52
C PHE A 39 -4.88 -11.91 -5.27
N THR A 40 -5.57 -11.68 -4.16
CA THR A 40 -6.20 -10.38 -3.87
C THR A 40 -5.60 -9.65 -2.66
N GLY A 41 -4.33 -9.92 -2.34
CA GLY A 41 -3.61 -9.18 -1.30
C GLY A 41 -3.47 -7.67 -1.58
N ASN A 42 -3.60 -7.27 -2.84
CA ASN A 42 -3.70 -5.87 -3.27
C ASN A 42 -5.04 -5.20 -2.89
N SER A 43 -6.04 -5.97 -2.44
CA SER A 43 -7.35 -5.49 -1.99
C SER A 43 -7.55 -5.74 -0.49
N LEU A 44 -7.34 -6.97 -0.04
CA LEU A 44 -7.37 -7.38 1.37
C LEU A 44 -6.39 -8.53 1.57
N GLY A 45 -5.46 -8.41 2.51
CA GLY A 45 -4.57 -9.50 2.88
C GLY A 45 -5.28 -10.61 3.67
N LEU A 46 -4.71 -11.83 3.65
CA LEU A 46 -5.21 -12.95 4.45
C LEU A 46 -5.00 -12.71 5.95
N GLN A 47 -5.86 -13.32 6.77
CA GLN A 47 -5.77 -13.25 8.22
C GLN A 47 -4.58 -14.08 8.74
N PRO A 48 -3.58 -13.46 9.42
CA PRO A 48 -2.59 -14.21 10.16
C PRO A 48 -3.22 -14.95 11.34
N LYS A 49 -2.83 -16.20 11.59
CA LYS A 49 -3.36 -17.00 12.72
C LYS A 49 -3.09 -16.35 14.07
N ARG A 50 -1.94 -15.69 14.23
CA ARG A 50 -1.53 -14.99 15.45
C ARG A 50 -2.45 -13.80 15.80
N THR A 51 -3.16 -13.23 14.82
CA THR A 51 -4.06 -12.07 15.00
C THR A 51 -5.06 -12.28 16.14
N LYS A 52 -5.64 -13.49 16.24
CA LYS A 52 -6.63 -13.78 17.28
C LYS A 52 -6.08 -13.59 18.70
N ALA A 53 -4.85 -14.02 18.94
CA ALA A 53 -4.22 -13.90 20.27
C ALA A 53 -4.03 -12.42 20.67
N TYR A 54 -3.64 -11.56 19.75
CA TYR A 54 -3.48 -10.12 20.00
C TYR A 54 -4.81 -9.42 20.28
N VAL A 55 -5.87 -9.80 19.57
CA VAL A 55 -7.21 -9.27 19.84
C VAL A 55 -7.73 -9.78 21.18
N ASP A 56 -7.59 -11.07 21.47
CA ASP A 56 -8.01 -11.66 22.74
C ASP A 56 -7.28 -11.02 23.93
N GLU A 57 -5.99 -10.68 23.80
CA GLU A 57 -5.23 -9.95 24.83
C GLU A 57 -5.91 -8.61 25.16
N VAL A 58 -6.18 -7.77 24.18
CA VAL A 58 -6.86 -6.48 24.39
C VAL A 58 -8.25 -6.65 24.97
N MET A 59 -9.00 -7.67 24.51
CA MET A 59 -10.34 -7.98 25.05
C MET A 59 -10.30 -8.42 26.52
N ASN A 60 -9.29 -9.22 26.87
CA ASN A 60 -9.09 -9.67 28.25
C ASN A 60 -8.65 -8.51 29.17
N ASP A 61 -7.75 -7.65 28.69
CA ASP A 61 -7.33 -6.46 29.42
C ASP A 61 -8.53 -5.53 29.67
N TRP A 62 -9.36 -5.33 28.66
CA TRP A 62 -10.56 -4.54 28.81
C TRP A 62 -11.54 -5.13 29.84
N ALA A 63 -11.75 -6.45 29.80
CA ALA A 63 -12.65 -7.13 30.72
C ALA A 63 -12.16 -7.08 32.17
N ASN A 64 -10.83 -7.19 32.39
CA ASN A 64 -10.24 -7.32 33.73
C ASN A 64 -9.74 -5.99 34.33
N LEU A 65 -9.31 -5.06 33.49
CA LEU A 65 -8.68 -3.82 33.90
C LEU A 65 -9.56 -2.58 33.60
N ALA A 66 -10.52 -2.67 32.69
CA ALA A 66 -11.34 -1.54 32.26
C ALA A 66 -10.45 -0.30 31.92
N VAL A 67 -10.69 0.86 32.57
CA VAL A 67 -9.89 2.08 32.34
C VAL A 67 -8.43 1.93 32.70
N GLU A 68 -8.11 1.06 33.65
CA GLU A 68 -6.74 0.81 34.10
C GLU A 68 -5.87 0.13 33.01
N GLY A 69 -6.49 -0.50 32.02
CA GLY A 69 -5.81 -1.05 30.84
C GLY A 69 -4.99 -0.02 30.06
N HIS A 70 -5.31 1.26 30.20
CA HIS A 70 -4.49 2.34 29.63
C HIS A 70 -3.07 2.37 30.19
N PHE A 71 -2.87 1.92 31.44
CA PHE A 71 -1.60 2.09 32.14
C PHE A 71 -0.99 0.80 32.68
N TYR A 72 -1.81 -0.22 32.97
CA TYR A 72 -1.38 -1.41 33.71
C TYR A 72 -1.54 -2.73 32.95
N SER A 73 -2.00 -2.71 31.71
CA SER A 73 -1.95 -3.90 30.86
C SER A 73 -0.51 -4.26 30.50
N GLU A 74 -0.26 -5.47 30.01
CA GLU A 74 1.06 -5.89 29.53
C GLU A 74 1.53 -5.01 28.35
N LYS A 75 0.59 -4.62 27.48
CA LYS A 75 0.80 -3.62 26.42
C LYS A 75 -0.10 -2.40 26.69
N PRO A 76 0.32 -1.42 27.50
CA PRO A 76 -0.52 -0.28 27.87
C PRO A 76 -1.08 0.43 26.65
N TRP A 77 -2.37 0.80 26.71
CA TRP A 77 -3.04 1.44 25.58
C TRP A 77 -2.61 2.91 25.40
N TRP A 78 -2.04 3.48 26.45
CA TRP A 78 -1.53 4.85 26.46
C TRP A 78 -0.43 5.10 25.43
N ASP A 79 0.44 4.12 25.21
CA ASP A 79 1.59 4.18 24.32
C ASP A 79 1.56 3.05 23.25
N TYR A 80 0.41 2.46 23.02
CA TYR A 80 0.25 1.29 22.14
C TYR A 80 0.83 1.53 20.74
N HIS A 81 0.70 2.75 20.20
CA HIS A 81 1.21 3.16 18.89
C HIS A 81 2.75 3.14 18.78
N GLU A 82 3.45 3.34 19.89
CA GLU A 82 4.92 3.38 19.89
C GLU A 82 5.53 2.05 19.47
N ARG A 83 4.79 0.93 19.64
CA ARG A 83 5.21 -0.42 19.22
C ARG A 83 5.33 -0.55 17.72
N PHE A 84 4.70 0.36 16.96
CA PHE A 84 4.73 0.36 15.50
C PHE A 84 5.93 1.13 14.93
N ALA A 85 6.52 2.04 15.68
CA ALA A 85 7.54 2.96 15.18
C ALA A 85 8.74 2.22 14.55
N ASN A 86 9.34 1.28 15.27
CA ASN A 86 10.49 0.53 14.76
C ASN A 86 10.14 -0.40 13.59
N PRO A 87 9.13 -1.30 13.66
CA PRO A 87 8.85 -2.18 12.55
C PRO A 87 8.37 -1.43 11.30
N LEU A 88 7.53 -0.40 11.44
CA LEU A 88 7.07 0.39 10.30
C LEU A 88 8.20 1.20 9.67
N SER A 89 9.10 1.80 10.45
CA SER A 89 10.23 2.53 9.89
C SER A 89 11.09 1.65 8.98
N LYS A 90 11.30 0.38 9.32
CA LYS A 90 12.02 -0.59 8.47
C LYS A 90 11.25 -0.93 7.18
N ILE A 91 9.91 -1.02 7.28
CA ILE A 91 9.07 -1.34 6.11
C ILE A 91 9.07 -0.20 5.09
N VAL A 92 9.09 1.06 5.56
CA VAL A 92 8.97 2.23 4.68
C VAL A 92 10.28 2.98 4.48
N GLY A 93 11.39 2.51 5.04
CA GLY A 93 12.72 3.17 4.93
C GLY A 93 12.70 4.57 5.56
N ALA A 94 12.34 4.64 6.84
CA ALA A 94 12.19 5.88 7.60
C ALA A 94 12.91 5.82 8.95
N LEU A 95 13.01 6.95 9.64
CA LEU A 95 13.35 6.96 11.06
C LEU A 95 12.12 6.61 11.90
N PRO A 96 12.27 5.98 13.08
CA PRO A 96 11.13 5.67 13.95
C PRO A 96 10.28 6.89 14.33
N SER A 97 10.89 8.07 14.43
CA SER A 97 10.18 9.34 14.73
C SER A 97 9.35 9.88 13.57
N GLU A 98 9.56 9.37 12.34
CA GLU A 98 8.89 9.83 11.13
C GLU A 98 7.61 9.06 10.80
N VAL A 99 7.33 7.96 11.53
CA VAL A 99 6.17 7.11 11.27
C VAL A 99 5.20 7.12 12.46
N THR A 100 3.91 7.07 12.15
CA THR A 100 2.84 6.95 13.15
C THR A 100 1.68 6.14 12.60
N VAL A 101 0.84 5.60 13.49
CA VAL A 101 -0.41 4.90 13.14
C VAL A 101 -1.61 5.70 13.60
N MET A 102 -2.52 6.00 12.70
CA MET A 102 -3.75 6.71 13.00
C MET A 102 -4.77 6.54 11.87
N ASN A 103 -6.05 6.72 12.17
CA ASN A 103 -7.16 6.79 11.20
C ASN A 103 -7.13 5.73 10.09
N THR A 104 -7.71 6.06 8.93
CA THR A 104 -7.64 5.30 7.66
C THR A 104 -6.99 6.15 6.57
N LEU A 105 -6.59 5.52 5.45
CA LEU A 105 -5.78 6.16 4.41
C LEU A 105 -6.30 7.52 3.95
N THR A 106 -7.54 7.59 3.45
CA THR A 106 -8.09 8.83 2.88
C THR A 106 -8.21 9.93 3.93
N VAL A 107 -8.55 9.59 5.19
CA VAL A 107 -8.56 10.56 6.31
C VAL A 107 -7.14 11.08 6.54
N ASN A 108 -6.15 10.20 6.55
CA ASN A 108 -4.75 10.59 6.73
C ASN A 108 -4.27 11.51 5.59
N LEU A 109 -4.57 11.18 4.34
CA LEU A 109 -4.23 12.03 3.20
C LEU A 109 -4.87 13.42 3.32
N HIS A 110 -6.16 13.51 3.69
CA HIS A 110 -6.80 14.81 3.94
C HIS A 110 -6.10 15.61 5.04
N LEU A 111 -5.73 14.98 6.15
CA LEU A 111 -5.04 15.65 7.26
C LEU A 111 -3.62 16.10 6.89
N LEU A 112 -2.91 15.28 6.11
CA LEU A 112 -1.58 15.63 5.60
C LEU A 112 -1.67 16.76 4.57
N MET A 113 -2.71 16.80 3.74
CA MET A 113 -2.94 17.93 2.83
C MET A 113 -3.22 19.25 3.56
N VAL A 114 -3.77 19.23 4.78
CA VAL A 114 -3.86 20.46 5.60
C VAL A 114 -2.47 21.05 5.85
N SER A 115 -1.46 20.20 6.05
CA SER A 115 -0.08 20.63 6.25
C SER A 115 0.62 20.99 4.94
N PHE A 116 0.53 20.15 3.93
CA PHE A 116 1.41 20.16 2.76
C PHE A 116 0.78 20.75 1.48
N TYR A 117 -0.53 20.76 1.34
CA TYR A 117 -1.19 21.49 0.26
C TYR A 117 -1.50 22.91 0.74
N ARG A 118 -0.58 23.85 0.44
CA ARG A 118 -0.65 25.26 0.86
C ARG A 118 -0.76 26.18 -0.36
N PRO A 119 -1.92 26.19 -1.05
CA PRO A 119 -2.07 26.94 -2.28
C PRO A 119 -2.00 28.44 -2.04
N THR A 120 -1.40 29.14 -3.01
CA THR A 120 -1.34 30.59 -3.12
C THR A 120 -1.93 31.01 -4.46
N LYS A 121 -2.13 32.29 -4.71
CA LYS A 121 -2.65 32.81 -5.99
C LYS A 121 -1.83 32.37 -7.21
N THR A 122 -0.55 32.09 -7.04
CA THR A 122 0.36 31.72 -8.12
C THR A 122 0.80 30.25 -8.06
N ARG A 123 0.83 29.62 -6.89
CA ARG A 123 1.28 28.25 -6.67
C ARG A 123 0.14 27.47 -6.02
N TYR A 124 -0.65 26.72 -6.80
CA TYR A 124 -1.87 26.06 -6.31
C TYR A 124 -2.15 24.72 -6.99
N LYS A 125 -1.38 24.35 -8.04
CA LYS A 125 -1.64 23.13 -8.80
C LYS A 125 -1.14 21.90 -8.08
N ILE A 126 -1.88 20.80 -8.25
CA ILE A 126 -1.54 19.45 -7.80
C ILE A 126 -1.26 18.60 -9.02
N ILE A 127 -0.13 17.89 -9.04
CA ILE A 127 0.14 16.86 -10.04
C ILE A 127 -0.20 15.50 -9.44
N CYS A 128 -0.97 14.69 -10.18
CA CYS A 128 -1.27 13.28 -9.90
C CYS A 128 -1.21 12.44 -11.18
N GLU A 129 -1.24 11.13 -11.06
CA GLU A 129 -1.34 10.22 -12.20
C GLU A 129 -2.75 10.23 -12.81
N GLU A 130 -2.83 10.01 -14.12
CA GLU A 130 -4.09 9.81 -14.84
C GLU A 130 -4.91 8.69 -14.19
N LYS A 131 -6.19 8.97 -13.95
CA LYS A 131 -7.10 8.00 -13.32
C LYS A 131 -6.55 7.46 -11.99
N ALA A 132 -5.99 8.33 -11.14
CA ALA A 132 -5.70 8.00 -9.77
C ALA A 132 -6.89 7.27 -9.11
N PHE A 133 -6.64 6.49 -8.07
CA PHE A 133 -7.73 5.76 -7.42
C PHE A 133 -8.87 6.72 -7.03
N PRO A 134 -10.16 6.34 -7.20
CA PRO A 134 -11.28 7.28 -7.00
C PRO A 134 -11.27 8.04 -5.69
N SER A 135 -10.83 7.42 -4.58
CA SER A 135 -10.74 8.12 -3.29
C SER A 135 -9.75 9.28 -3.31
N ASP A 136 -8.64 9.15 -4.06
CA ASP A 136 -7.64 10.21 -4.19
C ASP A 136 -8.16 11.33 -5.08
N GLN A 137 -8.81 10.99 -6.20
CA GLN A 137 -9.45 11.99 -7.06
C GLN A 137 -10.50 12.81 -6.29
N TYR A 138 -11.34 12.14 -5.49
CA TYR A 138 -12.35 12.83 -4.67
C TYR A 138 -11.70 13.70 -3.58
N MET A 139 -10.60 13.21 -2.99
CA MET A 139 -9.82 13.96 -2.03
C MET A 139 -9.21 15.21 -2.67
N PHE A 140 -8.56 15.11 -3.84
CA PHE A 140 -8.01 16.27 -4.57
C PHE A 140 -9.09 17.30 -4.88
N GLN A 141 -10.20 16.87 -5.48
CA GLN A 141 -11.32 17.75 -5.82
C GLN A 141 -11.86 18.49 -4.59
N SER A 142 -12.06 17.77 -3.48
CA SER A 142 -12.58 18.38 -2.26
C SER A 142 -11.60 19.36 -1.61
N GLN A 143 -10.30 19.06 -1.62
CA GLN A 143 -9.26 19.95 -1.09
C GLN A 143 -9.09 21.20 -1.95
N VAL A 144 -9.07 21.05 -3.27
CA VAL A 144 -8.98 22.15 -4.22
C VAL A 144 -10.19 23.09 -4.06
N HIS A 145 -11.40 22.53 -4.02
CA HIS A 145 -12.63 23.29 -3.80
C HIS A 145 -12.66 23.98 -2.43
N PHE A 146 -12.21 23.30 -1.36
CA PHE A 146 -12.11 23.90 -0.03
C PHE A 146 -11.22 25.14 0.00
N HIS A 147 -10.18 25.17 -0.83
CA HIS A 147 -9.29 26.32 -0.98
C HIS A 147 -9.77 27.37 -2.00
N GLY A 148 -10.94 27.17 -2.63
CA GLY A 148 -11.55 28.11 -3.55
C GLY A 148 -11.00 28.10 -4.98
N TYR A 149 -10.45 26.94 -5.43
CA TYR A 149 -9.98 26.72 -6.80
C TYR A 149 -10.89 25.74 -7.53
N GLU A 150 -10.87 25.81 -8.87
CA GLU A 150 -11.59 24.87 -9.73
C GLU A 150 -10.73 23.65 -10.03
N SER A 151 -11.34 22.47 -9.99
CA SER A 151 -10.62 21.17 -10.16
C SER A 151 -9.96 21.05 -11.53
N GLU A 152 -10.61 21.53 -12.58
CA GLU A 152 -10.16 21.48 -13.98
C GLU A 152 -8.89 22.31 -14.21
N ASP A 153 -8.65 23.33 -13.41
CA ASP A 153 -7.45 24.17 -13.47
C ASP A 153 -6.36 23.70 -12.48
N ALA A 154 -6.76 23.32 -11.27
CA ALA A 154 -5.82 23.04 -10.19
C ALA A 154 -5.30 21.59 -10.17
N ILE A 155 -6.02 20.61 -10.76
CA ILE A 155 -5.58 19.22 -10.79
C ILE A 155 -5.01 18.91 -12.18
N VAL A 156 -3.73 18.57 -12.21
CA VAL A 156 -2.98 18.25 -13.43
C VAL A 156 -2.67 16.77 -13.46
N GLU A 157 -3.36 16.04 -14.33
CA GLU A 157 -3.12 14.61 -14.52
C GLU A 157 -1.97 14.36 -15.49
N ILE A 158 -1.03 13.49 -15.10
CA ILE A 158 0.00 12.94 -15.99
C ILE A 158 -0.63 11.81 -16.79
N LYS A 159 -0.71 11.97 -18.10
CA LYS A 159 -1.32 10.97 -18.98
C LYS A 159 -0.29 10.01 -19.55
N ARG A 160 -0.68 8.74 -19.68
CA ARG A 160 0.05 7.78 -20.49
C ARG A 160 -0.03 8.17 -21.97
N ARG A 161 0.96 7.75 -22.75
CA ARG A 161 0.97 7.96 -24.19
C ARG A 161 -0.08 7.09 -24.89
N GLU A 162 -0.52 7.49 -26.05
CA GLU A 162 -1.48 6.71 -26.86
C GLU A 162 -0.90 5.32 -27.17
N GLY A 163 -1.69 4.27 -26.94
CA GLY A 163 -1.28 2.87 -27.12
C GLY A 163 -0.43 2.30 -25.97
N GLU A 164 -0.13 3.06 -24.92
CA GLU A 164 0.62 2.59 -23.75
C GLU A 164 -0.29 2.40 -22.53
N HIS A 165 0.07 1.45 -21.68
CA HIS A 165 -0.66 1.19 -20.44
C HIS A 165 -0.06 1.88 -19.22
N ASN A 166 1.22 2.25 -19.31
CA ASN A 166 2.02 2.78 -18.21
C ASN A 166 2.44 4.22 -18.47
N ILE A 167 2.67 4.98 -17.41
CA ILE A 167 3.16 6.36 -17.47
C ILE A 167 4.69 6.32 -17.47
N ARG A 168 5.32 6.98 -18.42
CA ARG A 168 6.78 7.04 -18.50
C ARG A 168 7.34 8.06 -17.52
N LEU A 169 8.49 7.78 -16.92
CA LEU A 169 9.18 8.69 -16.00
C LEU A 169 9.47 10.05 -16.65
N GLU A 170 9.93 10.03 -17.91
CA GLU A 170 10.21 11.29 -18.62
C GLU A 170 8.98 12.19 -18.78
N ASP A 171 7.76 11.61 -18.92
CA ASP A 171 6.52 12.39 -19.04
C ASP A 171 6.12 12.98 -17.66
N VAL A 172 6.40 12.27 -16.57
CA VAL A 172 6.23 12.81 -15.21
C VAL A 172 7.15 14.02 -15.00
N LEU A 173 8.43 13.86 -15.33
CA LEU A 173 9.43 14.93 -15.14
C LEU A 173 9.14 16.15 -16.02
N ALA A 174 8.76 15.93 -17.28
CA ALA A 174 8.36 16.98 -18.21
C ALA A 174 7.13 17.74 -17.71
N LYS A 175 6.13 17.04 -17.15
CA LYS A 175 4.93 17.67 -16.60
C LYS A 175 5.24 18.51 -15.35
N ILE A 176 6.11 18.06 -14.48
CA ILE A 176 6.58 18.84 -13.32
C ILE A 176 7.28 20.12 -13.78
N GLU A 177 8.15 20.03 -14.79
CA GLU A 177 8.83 21.19 -15.37
C GLU A 177 7.86 22.16 -16.06
N GLU A 178 6.88 21.64 -16.82
CA GLU A 178 5.84 22.43 -17.51
C GLU A 178 5.00 23.25 -16.53
N VAL A 179 4.54 22.64 -15.42
CA VAL A 179 3.72 23.31 -14.40
C VAL A 179 4.57 24.32 -13.61
N GLY A 180 5.83 24.00 -13.34
CA GLY A 180 6.83 24.91 -12.78
C GLY A 180 6.38 25.63 -11.52
N ASP A 181 6.40 26.98 -11.55
CA ASP A 181 6.10 27.82 -10.39
C ASP A 181 4.65 27.74 -9.90
N GLU A 182 3.72 27.22 -10.69
CA GLU A 182 2.32 27.00 -10.27
C GLU A 182 2.13 25.73 -9.43
N LEU A 183 3.14 24.83 -9.41
CA LEU A 183 3.07 23.55 -8.72
C LEU A 183 3.17 23.70 -7.20
N ALA A 184 2.10 23.36 -6.48
CA ALA A 184 2.08 23.36 -5.01
C ALA A 184 2.37 21.97 -4.43
N LEU A 185 1.89 20.91 -5.09
CA LEU A 185 1.97 19.54 -4.57
C LEU A 185 2.12 18.53 -5.71
N VAL A 186 3.00 17.56 -5.52
CA VAL A 186 2.99 16.28 -6.25
C VAL A 186 2.46 15.21 -5.29
N LEU A 187 1.38 14.53 -5.65
CA LEU A 187 0.83 13.42 -4.87
C LEU A 187 0.36 12.32 -5.82
N ILE A 188 1.10 11.22 -5.86
CA ILE A 188 0.93 10.11 -6.80
C ILE A 188 0.88 8.81 -6.01
N GLY A 189 0.20 7.78 -6.51
CA GLY A 189 0.28 6.44 -5.97
C GLY A 189 1.67 5.83 -6.20
N GLY A 190 2.35 5.34 -5.14
CA GLY A 190 3.68 4.74 -5.29
C GLY A 190 3.68 3.50 -6.20
N VAL A 191 2.56 2.78 -6.23
CA VAL A 191 2.27 1.68 -7.16
C VAL A 191 0.89 1.88 -7.75
N ASN A 192 0.80 1.95 -9.07
CA ASN A 192 -0.47 2.13 -9.77
C ASN A 192 -1.40 0.94 -9.51
N TYR A 193 -2.59 1.20 -9.00
CA TYR A 193 -3.54 0.16 -8.61
C TYR A 193 -4.07 -0.67 -9.78
N TYR A 194 -4.10 -0.10 -10.99
CA TYR A 194 -4.66 -0.75 -12.18
C TYR A 194 -3.62 -1.59 -12.92
N THR A 195 -2.47 -1.00 -13.22
CA THR A 195 -1.40 -1.67 -14.00
C THR A 195 -0.39 -2.43 -13.14
N GLY A 196 -0.24 -2.07 -11.86
CA GLY A 196 0.84 -2.59 -11.01
C GLY A 196 2.20 -1.91 -11.22
N GLN A 197 2.25 -0.84 -12.04
CA GLN A 197 3.47 -0.05 -12.25
C GLN A 197 3.96 0.59 -10.95
N VAL A 198 5.25 0.44 -10.68
CA VAL A 198 5.98 1.17 -9.63
C VAL A 198 6.56 2.44 -10.22
N PHE A 199 6.35 3.59 -9.57
CA PHE A 199 6.95 4.86 -9.97
C PHE A 199 8.33 5.04 -9.33
N ASP A 200 9.25 5.73 -10.03
CA ASP A 200 10.55 6.16 -9.46
C ASP A 200 10.34 7.32 -8.48
N MET A 201 9.95 6.96 -7.26
CA MET A 201 9.61 7.92 -6.21
C MET A 201 10.77 8.84 -5.86
N LYS A 202 12.01 8.35 -5.88
CA LYS A 202 13.22 9.14 -5.59
C LYS A 202 13.38 10.26 -6.60
N THR A 203 13.38 9.93 -7.89
CA THR A 203 13.60 10.90 -8.96
C THR A 203 12.44 11.91 -9.05
N ILE A 204 11.21 11.45 -8.91
CA ILE A 204 10.02 12.31 -8.93
C ILE A 204 10.01 13.26 -7.73
N THR A 205 10.36 12.78 -6.53
CA THR A 205 10.46 13.63 -5.32
C THR A 205 11.49 14.74 -5.52
N ALA A 206 12.68 14.41 -6.03
CA ALA A 206 13.70 15.40 -6.31
C ALA A 206 13.25 16.45 -7.34
N ALA A 207 12.52 16.03 -8.39
CA ALA A 207 12.00 16.94 -9.41
C ALA A 207 10.92 17.88 -8.84
N GLY A 208 9.98 17.36 -8.03
CA GLY A 208 8.98 18.17 -7.35
C GLY A 208 9.58 19.23 -6.43
N HIS A 209 10.58 18.85 -5.62
CA HIS A 209 11.33 19.80 -4.77
C HIS A 209 12.09 20.85 -5.59
N LYS A 210 12.70 20.48 -6.73
CA LYS A 210 13.34 21.42 -7.62
C LYS A 210 12.38 22.48 -8.17
N ALA A 211 11.12 22.09 -8.42
CA ALA A 211 10.04 23.01 -8.79
C ALA A 211 9.48 23.82 -7.59
N GLY A 212 9.92 23.55 -6.37
CA GLY A 212 9.50 24.22 -5.13
C GLY A 212 8.18 23.71 -4.57
N ALA A 213 7.71 22.53 -4.98
CA ALA A 213 6.52 21.88 -4.49
C ALA A 213 6.82 20.95 -3.30
N TYR A 214 5.81 20.69 -2.47
CA TYR A 214 5.82 19.53 -1.59
C TYR A 214 5.56 18.25 -2.39
N VAL A 215 6.10 17.12 -1.91
CA VAL A 215 5.92 15.82 -2.55
C VAL A 215 5.44 14.79 -1.53
N GLY A 216 4.25 14.26 -1.78
CA GLY A 216 3.64 13.18 -1.00
C GLY A 216 3.38 11.93 -1.84
N TRP A 217 3.17 10.80 -1.15
CA TRP A 217 2.90 9.52 -1.80
C TRP A 217 1.72 8.79 -1.16
N ASP A 218 0.77 8.31 -1.99
CA ASP A 218 -0.14 7.26 -1.57
C ASP A 218 0.56 5.91 -1.72
N LEU A 219 0.84 5.26 -0.60
CA LEU A 219 1.53 3.98 -0.56
C LEU A 219 0.58 2.79 -0.34
N ALA A 220 -0.71 2.94 -0.68
CA ALA A 220 -1.73 1.90 -0.50
C ALA A 220 -1.34 0.54 -1.11
N HIS A 221 -0.64 0.55 -2.24
CA HIS A 221 -0.13 -0.65 -2.92
C HIS A 221 1.38 -0.84 -2.78
N ALA A 222 2.08 0.09 -2.14
CA ALA A 222 3.53 0.08 -2.02
C ALA A 222 4.03 -0.44 -0.67
N ALA A 223 3.43 0.00 0.45
CA ALA A 223 3.84 -0.40 1.79
C ALA A 223 3.69 -1.92 2.00
N GLY A 224 4.76 -2.57 2.45
CA GLY A 224 4.82 -4.03 2.62
C GLY A 224 4.93 -4.83 1.30
N ASN A 225 5.11 -4.16 0.16
CA ASN A 225 5.13 -4.78 -1.16
C ASN A 225 6.41 -4.46 -1.97
N ILE A 226 6.97 -3.27 -1.81
CA ILE A 226 8.20 -2.85 -2.48
C ILE A 226 9.21 -2.31 -1.47
N LYS A 227 10.46 -2.18 -1.88
CA LYS A 227 11.46 -1.47 -1.10
C LYS A 227 11.16 0.02 -1.13
N LEU A 228 11.12 0.62 0.04
CA LEU A 228 10.93 2.05 0.25
C LEU A 228 12.11 2.59 1.06
N ASP A 229 12.55 3.81 0.75
CA ASP A 229 13.57 4.55 1.49
C ASP A 229 13.12 6.01 1.62
N LEU A 230 11.94 6.23 2.27
CA LEU A 230 11.25 7.53 2.29
C LEU A 230 12.09 8.64 2.90
N HIS A 231 12.88 8.33 3.95
CA HIS A 231 13.80 9.27 4.57
C HIS A 231 14.87 9.71 3.57
N ASP A 232 15.63 8.77 3.00
CA ASP A 232 16.75 9.07 2.09
C ASP A 232 16.28 9.66 0.77
N TRP A 233 15.04 9.39 0.35
CA TRP A 233 14.43 10.03 -0.81
C TRP A 233 13.91 11.44 -0.51
N ASN A 234 14.01 11.88 0.75
CA ASN A 234 13.57 13.19 1.21
C ASN A 234 12.10 13.49 0.95
N VAL A 235 11.24 12.46 0.97
CA VAL A 235 9.78 12.59 0.81
C VAL A 235 9.22 13.50 1.90
N ASP A 236 8.24 14.36 1.61
CA ASP A 236 7.67 15.23 2.65
C ASP A 236 6.70 14.48 3.55
N PHE A 237 5.81 13.70 2.94
CA PHE A 237 4.84 12.88 3.65
C PHE A 237 4.39 11.68 2.81
N ALA A 238 3.87 10.67 3.49
CA ALA A 238 3.19 9.56 2.83
C ALA A 238 2.12 8.94 3.75
N ALA A 239 1.18 8.21 3.16
CA ALA A 239 0.21 7.42 3.91
C ALA A 239 -0.07 6.10 3.20
N TRP A 240 -0.48 5.08 3.94
CA TRP A 240 -0.74 3.74 3.40
C TRP A 240 -1.91 3.02 4.07
N CYS A 241 -2.51 2.08 3.35
CA CYS A 241 -3.41 1.09 3.93
C CYS A 241 -2.60 -0.02 4.61
N SER A 242 -3.01 -0.44 5.80
CA SER A 242 -2.41 -1.59 6.49
C SER A 242 -3.05 -2.93 6.11
N TYR A 243 -4.30 -2.92 5.65
CA TYR A 243 -5.12 -4.11 5.42
C TYR A 243 -4.86 -4.83 4.09
N LYS A 244 -4.08 -4.24 3.17
CA LYS A 244 -3.70 -4.86 1.90
C LYS A 244 -2.50 -5.80 2.11
N TYR A 245 -1.35 -5.47 1.56
CA TYR A 245 -0.14 -6.29 1.66
C TYR A 245 0.36 -6.51 3.09
N MET A 246 0.00 -5.62 4.02
CA MET A 246 0.40 -5.73 5.42
C MET A 246 -0.60 -6.53 6.29
N ASN A 247 -1.65 -7.13 5.73
CA ASN A 247 -2.53 -8.15 6.34
C ASN A 247 -3.14 -7.77 7.71
N SER A 248 -3.40 -6.48 7.98
CA SER A 248 -3.86 -6.03 9.30
C SER A 248 -5.33 -6.28 9.61
N GLY A 249 -6.12 -6.72 8.62
CA GLY A 249 -7.57 -6.92 8.75
C GLY A 249 -8.41 -5.82 8.08
N PRO A 250 -9.68 -6.12 7.77
CA PRO A 250 -10.54 -5.28 6.93
C PRO A 250 -10.77 -3.88 7.52
N GLY A 251 -10.53 -2.84 6.70
CA GLY A 251 -10.79 -1.45 7.07
C GLY A 251 -9.97 -0.92 8.25
N ASN A 252 -8.83 -1.53 8.52
CA ASN A 252 -8.03 -1.26 9.70
C ASN A 252 -7.35 0.12 9.69
N ALA A 253 -6.86 0.54 10.87
CA ALA A 253 -6.06 1.73 11.03
C ALA A 253 -4.85 1.70 10.09
N SER A 254 -4.49 2.88 9.59
CA SER A 254 -3.44 3.10 8.61
C SER A 254 -2.17 3.64 9.24
N GLY A 255 -1.12 3.80 8.45
CA GLY A 255 0.09 4.49 8.86
C GLY A 255 0.34 5.75 8.04
N CYS A 256 1.15 6.62 8.61
CA CYS A 256 1.64 7.84 7.98
C CYS A 256 3.13 7.98 8.19
N PHE A 257 3.76 8.65 7.24
CA PHE A 257 5.13 9.14 7.30
C PHE A 257 5.13 10.66 7.18
N ILE A 258 5.88 11.33 8.04
CA ILE A 258 6.17 12.76 7.96
C ILE A 258 7.68 12.93 8.19
N HIS A 259 8.39 13.48 7.21
CA HIS A 259 9.84 13.63 7.27
C HIS A 259 10.28 14.52 8.45
N GLU A 260 11.38 14.16 9.11
CA GLU A 260 11.89 14.87 10.29
C GLU A 260 12.16 16.37 10.07
N LYS A 261 12.47 16.77 8.81
CA LYS A 261 12.64 18.19 8.45
C LYS A 261 11.42 19.06 8.76
N HIS A 262 10.24 18.44 8.95
CA HIS A 262 8.97 19.11 9.23
C HIS A 262 8.56 19.09 10.70
N HIS A 263 9.22 18.28 11.54
CA HIS A 263 8.78 18.06 12.94
C HIS A 263 8.80 19.33 13.78
N ASN A 264 9.79 20.19 13.58
CA ASN A 264 9.97 21.45 14.33
C ASN A 264 9.44 22.68 13.56
N ASN A 265 8.75 22.50 12.44
CA ASN A 265 8.24 23.62 11.66
C ASN A 265 6.91 24.13 12.25
N SER A 266 6.97 25.20 13.03
CA SER A 266 5.79 25.85 13.64
C SER A 266 4.89 26.55 12.62
N GLU A 267 5.41 26.88 11.43
CA GLU A 267 4.64 27.50 10.35
C GLU A 267 3.79 26.49 9.57
N LEU A 268 4.08 25.19 9.71
CA LEU A 268 3.34 24.14 9.03
C LEU A 268 2.06 23.82 9.80
N PRO A 269 0.88 24.21 9.30
CA PRO A 269 -0.36 23.99 10.03
C PRO A 269 -0.72 22.51 10.09
N ARG A 270 -1.40 22.13 11.15
CA ARG A 270 -2.01 20.81 11.32
C ARG A 270 -3.32 20.92 12.08
N PHE A 271 -4.24 20.01 11.84
CA PHE A 271 -5.37 19.89 12.76
C PHE A 271 -4.89 19.23 14.04
N ALA A 272 -5.08 19.92 15.15
CA ALA A 272 -4.62 19.49 16.46
C ALA A 272 -5.66 18.62 17.14
N GLY A 273 -5.18 17.67 17.93
CA GLY A 273 -6.00 16.82 18.77
C GLY A 273 -5.30 16.42 20.05
N TRP A 274 -6.05 15.94 21.01
CA TRP A 274 -5.53 15.67 22.35
C TRP A 274 -4.41 14.62 22.33
N TRP A 275 -4.47 13.64 21.40
CA TRP A 275 -3.48 12.57 21.35
C TRP A 275 -2.13 13.04 20.80
N GLY A 276 -2.11 13.99 19.89
CA GLY A 276 -0.88 14.63 19.40
C GLY A 276 -0.26 15.64 20.36
N HIS A 277 -0.92 15.97 21.50
CA HIS A 277 -0.37 16.88 22.49
C HIS A 277 0.69 16.20 23.35
N ASN A 278 1.67 16.99 23.81
CA ASN A 278 2.78 16.57 24.66
C ASN A 278 2.31 15.65 25.80
N LYS A 279 2.89 14.45 25.90
CA LYS A 279 2.45 13.40 26.82
C LYS A 279 2.53 13.80 28.30
N GLU A 280 3.58 14.50 28.69
CA GLU A 280 3.81 14.93 30.09
C GLU A 280 2.83 16.03 30.53
N ARG A 281 2.27 16.75 29.55
CA ARG A 281 1.36 17.89 29.76
C ARG A 281 -0.08 17.54 29.46
N ARG A 282 -0.35 16.44 28.80
CA ARG A 282 -1.68 16.06 28.30
C ARG A 282 -2.78 16.10 29.37
N PHE A 283 -2.48 15.61 30.57
CA PHE A 283 -3.43 15.63 31.72
C PHE A 283 -3.48 16.94 32.50
N LYS A 284 -2.64 17.91 32.14
CA LYS A 284 -2.74 19.25 32.76
C LYS A 284 -3.88 20.07 32.16
N MET A 285 -4.54 19.56 31.14
CA MET A 285 -5.70 20.17 30.45
C MET A 285 -5.41 21.60 29.98
N GLU A 286 -4.21 21.83 29.48
CA GLU A 286 -3.78 23.13 28.96
C GLU A 286 -4.57 23.51 27.71
N GLN A 287 -4.82 24.82 27.54
CA GLN A 287 -5.58 25.33 26.39
C GLN A 287 -4.72 25.50 25.15
N THR A 288 -3.40 25.53 25.28
CA THR A 288 -2.46 25.70 24.18
C THR A 288 -1.93 24.34 23.75
N PHE A 289 -2.06 24.06 22.46
CA PHE A 289 -1.52 22.84 21.87
C PHE A 289 0.00 22.91 21.81
N ASP A 290 0.67 21.92 22.39
CA ASP A 290 2.10 21.68 22.35
C ASP A 290 2.30 20.29 21.73
N PRO A 291 2.64 20.17 20.42
CA PRO A 291 2.68 18.89 19.74
C PRO A 291 3.82 18.00 20.25
N ILE A 292 3.58 16.69 20.28
CA ILE A 292 4.66 15.70 20.39
C ILE A 292 5.65 15.94 19.25
N HIS A 293 6.93 15.82 19.54
CA HIS A 293 7.98 15.82 18.51
C HIS A 293 7.85 14.57 17.64
N GLY A 294 7.96 14.71 16.33
CA GLY A 294 7.83 13.61 15.39
C GLY A 294 6.44 13.51 14.75
N ALA A 295 6.26 12.43 13.99
CA ALA A 295 5.00 12.15 13.29
C ALA A 295 3.80 12.00 14.23
N ASP A 296 4.02 11.57 15.47
CA ASP A 296 2.99 11.48 16.51
C ASP A 296 2.30 12.81 16.83
N GLY A 297 2.97 13.95 16.56
CA GLY A 297 2.37 15.27 16.69
C GLY A 297 1.23 15.55 15.69
N TRP A 298 0.99 14.68 14.72
CA TRP A 298 -0.16 14.73 13.79
C TRP A 298 -1.34 13.87 14.26
N GLN A 299 -1.19 13.06 15.32
CA GLN A 299 -2.30 12.30 15.89
C GLN A 299 -3.37 13.23 16.47
N ILE A 300 -4.64 12.84 16.31
CA ILE A 300 -5.77 13.65 16.75
C ILE A 300 -6.46 13.03 17.97
N SER A 301 -6.98 11.84 17.83
CA SER A 301 -7.79 11.16 18.84
C SER A 301 -7.07 9.98 19.44
N ASN A 302 -7.64 9.45 20.53
CA ASN A 302 -7.23 8.18 21.11
C ASN A 302 -7.13 7.10 20.03
N LEU A 303 -6.18 6.21 20.24
CA LEU A 303 -5.91 5.13 19.31
C LEU A 303 -7.03 4.08 19.32
N PRO A 304 -7.40 3.54 18.16
CA PRO A 304 -8.34 2.42 18.08
C PRO A 304 -7.62 1.10 18.42
N VAL A 305 -7.32 0.85 19.70
CA VAL A 305 -6.45 -0.26 20.15
C VAL A 305 -6.91 -1.63 19.62
N LEU A 306 -8.22 -1.92 19.65
CA LEU A 306 -8.77 -3.15 19.07
C LEU A 306 -8.46 -3.30 17.59
N SER A 307 -8.40 -2.20 16.86
CA SER A 307 -8.03 -2.17 15.44
C SER A 307 -6.52 -2.31 15.26
N LEU A 308 -5.75 -1.74 16.17
CA LEU A 308 -4.28 -1.82 16.14
C LEU A 308 -3.74 -3.20 16.51
N ALA A 309 -4.43 -3.97 17.34
CA ALA A 309 -3.98 -5.30 17.77
C ALA A 309 -3.71 -6.27 16.59
N PRO A 310 -4.62 -6.48 15.62
CA PRO A 310 -4.32 -7.26 14.44
C PRO A 310 -3.22 -6.65 13.57
N TYR A 311 -3.10 -5.34 13.53
CA TYR A 311 -2.04 -4.67 12.79
C TYR A 311 -0.67 -4.92 13.42
N LEU A 312 -0.58 -4.85 14.76
CA LEU A 312 0.66 -5.16 15.49
C LEU A 312 1.10 -6.61 15.21
N ALA A 313 0.19 -7.57 15.30
CA ALA A 313 0.49 -8.97 14.98
C ALA A 313 1.11 -9.15 13.58
N SER A 314 0.67 -8.35 12.61
CA SER A 314 1.20 -8.39 11.25
C SER A 314 2.54 -7.69 11.11
N VAL A 315 2.72 -6.48 11.64
CA VAL A 315 3.99 -5.75 11.48
C VAL A 315 5.14 -6.45 12.20
N GLU A 316 4.88 -7.13 13.31
CA GLU A 316 5.88 -7.97 13.98
C GLU A 316 6.33 -9.14 13.09
N MET A 317 5.42 -9.75 12.30
CA MET A 317 5.78 -10.76 11.30
C MET A 317 6.68 -10.17 10.22
N PHE A 318 6.41 -8.96 9.74
CA PHE A 318 7.28 -8.25 8.80
C PHE A 318 8.66 -7.96 9.39
N ASP A 319 8.73 -7.58 10.67
CA ASP A 319 9.99 -7.32 11.37
C ASP A 319 10.83 -8.60 11.56
N GLU A 320 10.18 -9.73 11.84
CA GLU A 320 10.80 -11.06 11.93
C GLU A 320 11.44 -11.50 10.61
N ILE A 321 10.80 -11.22 9.48
CA ILE A 321 11.18 -11.69 8.14
C ILE A 321 12.14 -10.72 7.45
N GLY A 322 11.86 -9.43 7.54
CA GLY A 322 12.55 -8.37 6.83
C GLY A 322 12.08 -8.20 5.38
N MET A 323 12.07 -6.94 4.91
CA MET A 323 11.59 -6.57 3.57
C MET A 323 12.43 -7.17 2.44
N ASP A 324 13.75 -7.33 2.62
CA ASP A 324 14.62 -7.86 1.56
C ASP A 324 14.26 -9.31 1.18
N ALA A 325 13.95 -10.16 2.17
CA ALA A 325 13.53 -11.54 1.91
C ALA A 325 12.15 -11.59 1.21
N LEU A 326 11.23 -10.71 1.61
CA LEU A 326 9.91 -10.58 0.98
C LEU A 326 10.03 -10.15 -0.48
N ILE A 327 10.87 -9.16 -0.77
CA ILE A 327 11.11 -8.64 -2.12
C ILE A 327 11.77 -9.72 -2.99
N GLN A 328 12.76 -10.43 -2.47
CA GLN A 328 13.41 -11.52 -3.21
C GLN A 328 12.40 -12.59 -3.65
N LYS A 329 11.52 -13.04 -2.73
CA LYS A 329 10.46 -14.00 -3.08
C LYS A 329 9.43 -13.39 -4.02
N ARG A 330 9.04 -12.13 -3.82
CA ARG A 330 8.12 -11.41 -4.71
C ARG A 330 8.63 -11.45 -6.16
N ASP A 331 9.88 -11.09 -6.37
CA ASP A 331 10.48 -11.06 -7.70
C ASP A 331 10.52 -12.45 -8.34
N ALA A 332 10.86 -13.47 -7.56
CA ALA A 332 10.89 -14.85 -8.04
C ALA A 332 9.49 -15.37 -8.41
N ILE A 333 8.50 -15.16 -7.54
CA ILE A 333 7.14 -15.70 -7.75
C ILE A 333 6.40 -14.95 -8.87
N THR A 334 6.58 -13.63 -8.98
CA THR A 334 5.98 -12.85 -10.07
C THR A 334 6.64 -13.15 -11.40
N SER A 335 7.95 -13.38 -11.44
CA SER A 335 8.63 -13.83 -12.66
C SER A 335 8.17 -15.22 -13.11
N TYR A 336 7.93 -16.13 -12.17
CA TYR A 336 7.39 -17.44 -12.49
C TYR A 336 5.94 -17.37 -12.98
N LEU A 337 5.11 -16.54 -12.35
CA LEU A 337 3.73 -16.28 -12.81
C LEU A 337 3.72 -15.71 -14.24
N GLU A 338 4.56 -14.70 -14.51
CA GLU A 338 4.70 -14.12 -15.86
C GLU A 338 5.11 -15.17 -16.89
N PHE A 339 6.08 -16.02 -16.55
CA PHE A 339 6.49 -17.13 -17.39
C PHE A 339 5.31 -18.09 -17.69
N ILE A 340 4.53 -18.48 -16.66
CA ILE A 340 3.34 -19.35 -16.83
C ILE A 340 2.31 -18.67 -17.77
N LEU A 341 2.05 -17.38 -17.59
CA LEU A 341 1.13 -16.64 -18.46
C LEU A 341 1.61 -16.62 -19.91
N HIS A 342 2.89 -16.37 -20.16
CA HIS A 342 3.45 -16.40 -21.53
C HIS A 342 3.43 -17.80 -22.16
N GLU A 343 3.63 -18.87 -21.39
CA GLU A 343 3.50 -20.24 -21.92
C GLU A 343 2.05 -20.54 -22.33
N ILE A 344 1.07 -20.08 -21.53
CA ILE A 344 -0.35 -20.25 -21.87
C ILE A 344 -0.71 -19.43 -23.11
N ASP A 345 -0.27 -18.17 -23.18
CA ASP A 345 -0.56 -17.28 -24.32
C ASP A 345 -0.10 -17.88 -25.68
N LYS A 346 1.06 -18.54 -25.71
CA LYS A 346 1.54 -19.26 -26.88
C LYS A 346 0.62 -20.42 -27.34
N GLU A 347 -0.14 -21.00 -26.40
CA GLU A 347 -1.00 -22.15 -26.66
C GLU A 347 -2.45 -21.78 -27.00
N VAL A 348 -2.90 -20.54 -26.67
CA VAL A 348 -4.30 -20.13 -26.75
C VAL A 348 -4.56 -18.94 -27.69
N ASP A 349 -3.64 -18.66 -28.64
CA ASP A 349 -3.75 -17.60 -29.66
C ASP A 349 -4.04 -16.19 -29.10
N SER A 350 -3.21 -15.73 -28.15
CA SER A 350 -3.18 -14.33 -27.68
C SER A 350 -4.54 -13.77 -27.24
N THR A 351 -5.16 -14.41 -26.27
CA THR A 351 -6.45 -13.98 -25.72
C THR A 351 -6.33 -12.88 -24.66
N PHE A 352 -5.10 -12.55 -24.25
CA PHE A 352 -4.84 -11.56 -23.21
C PHE A 352 -3.48 -10.87 -23.39
N GLU A 353 -3.26 -9.79 -22.68
CA GLU A 353 -2.02 -9.02 -22.60
C GLU A 353 -1.67 -8.73 -21.13
N ILE A 354 -0.39 -8.83 -20.77
CA ILE A 354 0.10 -8.40 -19.45
C ILE A 354 0.45 -6.91 -19.54
N ILE A 355 -0.35 -6.05 -18.90
CA ILE A 355 -0.17 -4.60 -18.95
C ILE A 355 0.75 -4.07 -17.84
N THR A 356 1.15 -4.92 -16.91
CA THR A 356 2.17 -4.59 -15.89
C THR A 356 3.55 -4.59 -16.54
N PRO A 357 4.45 -3.64 -16.19
CA PRO A 357 5.82 -3.64 -16.70
C PRO A 357 6.54 -4.97 -16.43
N SER A 358 7.30 -5.46 -17.40
CA SER A 358 8.11 -6.68 -17.26
C SER A 358 9.38 -6.46 -16.44
N ASN A 359 9.86 -5.20 -16.36
CA ASN A 359 11.02 -4.84 -15.56
C ASN A 359 10.69 -4.95 -14.06
N LEU A 360 11.45 -5.76 -13.31
CA LEU A 360 11.25 -5.99 -11.87
C LEU A 360 11.40 -4.74 -11.02
N SER A 361 12.15 -3.73 -11.47
CA SER A 361 12.27 -2.44 -10.78
C SER A 361 11.04 -1.54 -10.96
N GLU A 362 10.20 -1.83 -11.95
CA GLU A 362 9.01 -1.06 -12.30
C GLU A 362 7.70 -1.79 -11.96
N ARG A 363 7.78 -2.91 -11.24
CA ARG A 363 6.60 -3.67 -10.79
C ARG A 363 6.74 -4.18 -9.36
N ALA A 364 5.60 -4.52 -8.78
CA ALA A 364 5.49 -5.13 -7.46
C ALA A 364 4.89 -6.55 -7.56
N SER A 365 4.13 -7.00 -6.57
CA SER A 365 3.49 -8.32 -6.58
C SER A 365 2.39 -8.46 -7.64
N GLN A 366 1.74 -7.37 -8.04
CA GLN A 366 0.60 -7.43 -8.96
C GLN A 366 1.04 -7.59 -10.41
N LEU A 367 0.46 -8.58 -11.11
CA LEU A 367 0.38 -8.65 -12.57
C LEU A 367 -1.06 -8.40 -12.99
N SER A 368 -1.26 -7.45 -13.90
CA SER A 368 -2.57 -7.08 -14.45
C SER A 368 -2.69 -7.65 -15.86
N VAL A 369 -3.71 -8.46 -16.08
CA VAL A 369 -3.96 -9.18 -17.31
C VAL A 369 -5.18 -8.57 -17.99
N LEU A 370 -4.96 -7.87 -19.09
CA LEU A 370 -6.00 -7.31 -19.95
C LEU A 370 -6.52 -8.42 -20.88
N LEU A 371 -7.81 -8.70 -20.81
CA LEU A 371 -8.45 -9.73 -21.63
C LEU A 371 -9.01 -9.12 -22.92
N HIS A 372 -8.79 -9.80 -24.04
CA HIS A 372 -9.38 -9.45 -25.32
C HIS A 372 -10.74 -10.14 -25.46
N GLY A 373 -11.82 -9.37 -25.63
CA GLY A 373 -13.20 -9.89 -25.74
C GLY A 373 -13.93 -9.98 -24.39
N GLU A 374 -14.83 -10.95 -24.24
CA GLU A 374 -15.67 -11.13 -23.05
C GLU A 374 -14.92 -11.80 -21.88
N GLY A 375 -14.13 -11.03 -21.16
CA GLY A 375 -13.29 -11.57 -20.08
C GLY A 375 -14.05 -11.92 -18.77
N ARG A 376 -15.27 -11.45 -18.60
CA ARG A 376 -16.03 -11.65 -17.35
C ARG A 376 -16.32 -13.13 -17.08
N SER A 377 -16.64 -13.90 -18.10
CA SER A 377 -16.89 -15.35 -17.99
C SER A 377 -15.66 -16.11 -17.48
N LEU A 378 -14.45 -15.71 -17.93
CA LEU A 378 -13.19 -16.29 -17.46
C LEU A 378 -12.94 -15.96 -15.99
N PHE A 379 -13.16 -14.70 -15.57
CA PHE A 379 -13.08 -14.31 -14.17
C PHE A 379 -14.00 -15.16 -13.30
N ASP A 380 -15.28 -15.29 -13.69
CA ASP A 380 -16.27 -16.08 -12.94
C ASP A 380 -15.87 -17.57 -12.89
N TYR A 381 -15.28 -18.09 -13.98
CA TYR A 381 -14.75 -19.44 -14.03
C TYR A 381 -13.59 -19.64 -13.03
N LEU A 382 -12.64 -18.72 -12.97
CA LEU A 382 -11.52 -18.75 -12.01
C LEU A 382 -12.04 -18.78 -10.57
N MET A 383 -12.95 -17.85 -10.24
CA MET A 383 -13.57 -17.77 -8.90
C MET A 383 -14.26 -19.07 -8.50
N LYS A 384 -15.04 -19.67 -9.41
CA LYS A 384 -15.74 -20.94 -9.19
C LYS A 384 -14.77 -22.12 -8.97
N ASN A 385 -13.57 -22.07 -9.55
CA ASN A 385 -12.55 -23.10 -9.41
C ASN A 385 -11.52 -22.80 -8.32
N GLY A 386 -11.84 -21.88 -7.39
CA GLY A 386 -11.03 -21.63 -6.21
C GLY A 386 -9.82 -20.73 -6.44
N VAL A 387 -9.79 -19.96 -7.53
CA VAL A 387 -8.80 -18.91 -7.76
C VAL A 387 -9.44 -17.57 -7.45
N ILE A 388 -9.08 -16.95 -6.34
CA ILE A 388 -9.63 -15.66 -5.92
C ILE A 388 -8.78 -14.55 -6.53
N THR A 389 -9.37 -13.83 -7.48
CA THR A 389 -8.75 -12.72 -8.21
C THR A 389 -9.60 -11.46 -8.12
N ASP A 390 -9.10 -10.34 -8.63
CA ASP A 390 -9.79 -9.05 -8.62
C ASP A 390 -10.10 -8.60 -10.05
N TRP A 391 -11.35 -8.19 -10.30
CA TRP A 391 -11.80 -7.67 -11.59
C TRP A 391 -11.79 -6.15 -11.62
N ARG A 392 -11.24 -5.58 -12.68
CA ARG A 392 -11.31 -4.15 -12.98
C ARG A 392 -11.87 -3.91 -14.36
N GLU A 393 -12.89 -3.06 -14.39
CA GLU A 393 -13.50 -2.64 -15.66
C GLU A 393 -12.47 -1.93 -16.56
N PRO A 394 -12.57 -2.11 -17.90
CA PRO A 394 -13.62 -2.91 -18.56
C PRO A 394 -13.33 -4.42 -18.57
N ASN A 395 -12.08 -4.88 -18.51
CA ASN A 395 -11.70 -6.27 -18.79
C ASN A 395 -10.31 -6.66 -18.27
N VAL A 396 -9.93 -6.19 -17.08
CA VAL A 396 -8.66 -6.54 -16.45
C VAL A 396 -8.86 -7.46 -15.25
N ILE A 397 -8.12 -8.56 -15.23
CA ILE A 397 -7.94 -9.40 -14.04
C ILE A 397 -6.61 -9.03 -13.38
N ARG A 398 -6.65 -8.69 -12.09
CA ARG A 398 -5.44 -8.44 -11.32
C ARG A 398 -5.06 -9.68 -10.51
N LEU A 399 -3.80 -10.07 -10.63
CA LEU A 399 -3.20 -11.21 -9.95
C LEU A 399 -2.10 -10.68 -9.03
N ALA A 400 -2.29 -10.74 -7.73
CA ALA A 400 -1.32 -10.24 -6.76
C ALA A 400 -0.83 -11.38 -5.84
N PRO A 401 0.13 -12.22 -6.29
CA PRO A 401 0.74 -13.23 -5.45
C PRO A 401 1.56 -12.58 -4.34
N VAL A 402 1.15 -12.78 -3.09
CA VAL A 402 1.84 -12.23 -1.93
C VAL A 402 2.87 -13.23 -1.39
N PRO A 403 4.13 -12.81 -1.20
CA PRO A 403 5.23 -13.70 -0.78
C PRO A 403 4.96 -14.49 0.50
N LEU A 404 4.21 -13.93 1.43
CA LEU A 404 3.93 -14.54 2.73
C LEU A 404 3.07 -15.80 2.63
N TYR A 405 2.18 -15.90 1.63
CA TYR A 405 1.20 -16.99 1.61
C TYR A 405 0.95 -17.62 0.23
N CYS A 406 1.51 -17.09 -0.84
CA CYS A 406 1.47 -17.74 -2.15
C CYS A 406 2.70 -18.61 -2.37
N SER A 407 2.52 -19.76 -3.02
CA SER A 407 3.56 -20.73 -3.38
C SER A 407 3.78 -20.79 -4.89
N PHE A 408 4.89 -21.36 -5.33
CA PHE A 408 5.12 -21.63 -6.75
C PHE A 408 4.18 -22.71 -7.28
N GLU A 409 3.76 -23.67 -6.43
CA GLU A 409 2.70 -24.61 -6.79
C GLU A 409 1.37 -23.89 -7.06
N ASP A 410 1.02 -22.83 -6.31
CA ASP A 410 -0.18 -22.03 -6.58
C ASP A 410 -0.12 -21.39 -7.99
N MET A 411 1.05 -20.91 -8.43
CA MET A 411 1.23 -20.36 -9.79
C MET A 411 1.02 -21.42 -10.87
N TYR A 412 1.59 -22.61 -10.69
CA TYR A 412 1.39 -23.73 -11.61
C TYR A 412 -0.08 -24.14 -11.70
N HIS A 413 -0.73 -24.35 -10.56
CA HIS A 413 -2.14 -24.76 -10.53
C HIS A 413 -3.06 -23.68 -11.09
N PHE A 414 -2.79 -22.41 -10.80
CA PHE A 414 -3.50 -21.29 -11.44
C PHE A 414 -3.38 -21.37 -12.95
N GLY A 415 -2.18 -21.58 -13.49
CA GLY A 415 -1.97 -21.72 -14.94
C GLY A 415 -2.81 -22.82 -15.57
N GLN A 416 -2.92 -24.00 -14.93
CA GLN A 416 -3.74 -25.10 -15.42
C GLN A 416 -5.24 -24.74 -15.44
N ILE A 417 -5.72 -24.04 -14.39
CA ILE A 417 -7.11 -23.60 -14.29
C ILE A 417 -7.40 -22.50 -15.34
N LEU A 418 -6.50 -21.52 -15.47
CA LEU A 418 -6.62 -20.45 -16.47
C LEU A 418 -6.72 -21.01 -17.90
N LYS A 419 -5.79 -21.86 -18.29
CA LYS A 419 -5.79 -22.53 -19.59
C LYS A 419 -7.10 -23.29 -19.84
N SER A 420 -7.57 -24.04 -18.86
CA SER A 420 -8.85 -24.77 -18.94
C SER A 420 -10.06 -23.84 -19.08
N GLY A 421 -10.01 -22.64 -18.48
CA GLY A 421 -11.06 -21.65 -18.61
C GLY A 421 -11.11 -20.96 -19.98
N ILE A 422 -9.94 -20.70 -20.56
CA ILE A 422 -9.83 -20.08 -21.92
C ILE A 422 -10.30 -21.03 -23.02
N LEU A 423 -10.02 -22.33 -22.88
CA LEU A 423 -10.37 -23.35 -23.89
C LEU A 423 -11.84 -23.79 -23.86
N LYS A 424 -12.65 -23.28 -22.92
CA LYS A 424 -14.10 -23.55 -22.82
C LYS A 424 -14.95 -22.52 -23.54
#